data_04a9dec543311bb67e54d71fb4f8f18c
#
_entry.id   04a9dec543311bb67e54d71fb4f8f18c
#
_cell.length_a   1.000
_cell.length_b   1.000
_cell.length_c   1.000
_cell.angle_alpha   90.00
_cell.angle_beta   90.00
_cell.angle_gamma   90.00
#
_symmetry.space_group_name_H-M   'P 1'
#
loop_
_entity.id
_entity.type
_entity.pdbx_description
1 polymer ?
#
loop_
_entity_poly.entity_id
_entity_poly.type
_entity_poly.pdbx_seq_one_letter_code
_entity_poly.pdbx_strand_id
1 'polypeptide(L)'
;QNPAGAYGRAIEVSAGKDTTTGHWEMAGVRLDKPFPTYPNGFPKDVIDQFEAAIGTKVLGNYPASGTVILDELGEEHMRTRYPIVYTSADSVFQIACHEDIYTDEQLYDMCRKARAILQGDHAVGRVIARPFTGPGKGHFVRTPHRRDFSLPPTGKTILNELQDNGIFTMGIGKIEDIFCMSGIAESDHAAGNPACVDSMVKHMHRDFNGLMFVNLVDFDSVYGHRRDVQG
;
A
#
# COMPACT_ATOMS: atom_id res chain seq x y z
N GLN A 1 -3.97 5.69 37.78
CA GLN A 1 -2.55 6.05 37.93
C GLN A 1 -2.37 7.44 37.30
N ASN A 2 -1.62 8.32 37.95
CA ASN A 2 -1.21 9.58 37.35
C ASN A 2 -0.12 9.28 36.31
N PRO A 3 -0.26 9.73 35.05
CA PRO A 3 0.76 9.50 34.04
C PRO A 3 2.07 10.20 34.40
N ALA A 4 3.20 9.55 34.11
CA ALA A 4 4.52 10.15 34.31
C ALA A 4 4.90 11.14 33.18
N GLY A 5 4.14 11.15 32.08
CA GLY A 5 4.33 12.02 30.93
C GLY A 5 3.10 12.88 30.63
N ALA A 6 3.10 13.54 29.48
CA ALA A 6 1.97 14.30 28.98
C ALA A 6 1.10 13.44 28.05
N TYR A 7 -0.18 13.71 28.03
CA TYR A 7 -1.13 13.15 27.06
C TYR A 7 -2.02 14.25 26.50
N GLY A 8 -2.58 14.01 25.31
CA GLY A 8 -3.44 14.98 24.65
C GLY A 8 -4.31 14.32 23.57
N ARG A 9 -5.08 15.15 22.89
CA ARG A 9 -5.91 14.76 21.75
C ARG A 9 -5.40 15.48 20.51
N ALA A 10 -5.29 14.75 19.43
CA ALA A 10 -5.03 15.30 18.10
C ALA A 10 -6.20 14.98 17.20
N ILE A 11 -6.50 15.90 16.28
CA ILE A 11 -7.54 15.72 15.25
C ILE A 11 -6.84 15.81 13.90
N GLU A 12 -7.03 14.79 13.07
CA GLU A 12 -6.55 14.77 11.69
C GLU A 12 -7.20 15.91 10.89
N VAL A 13 -6.40 16.63 10.13
CA VAL A 13 -6.80 17.76 9.28
C VAL A 13 -6.85 17.37 7.81
N SER A 14 -6.09 16.36 7.42
CA SER A 14 -6.10 15.82 6.06
C SER A 14 -7.48 15.30 5.67
N ALA A 15 -7.81 15.38 4.39
CA ALA A 15 -9.13 14.98 3.88
C ALA A 15 -9.33 13.45 3.82
N GLY A 16 -8.26 12.66 3.82
CA GLY A 16 -8.29 11.20 3.89
C GLY A 16 -8.46 10.71 5.33
N LYS A 17 -8.70 9.41 5.50
CA LYS A 17 -8.78 8.75 6.81
C LYS A 17 -8.17 7.35 6.80
N ASP A 18 -7.31 7.09 5.83
CA ASP A 18 -6.58 5.84 5.72
C ASP A 18 -5.23 5.93 6.47
N THR A 19 -4.62 4.75 6.69
CA THR A 19 -3.34 4.63 7.39
C THR A 19 -2.25 5.53 6.78
N THR A 20 -2.15 5.60 5.47
CA THR A 20 -1.12 6.38 4.77
C THR A 20 -1.30 7.86 5.04
N THR A 21 -2.52 8.39 4.87
CA THR A 21 -2.86 9.79 5.13
C THR A 21 -2.50 10.21 6.55
N GLY A 22 -2.92 9.44 7.56
CA GLY A 22 -2.65 9.76 8.96
C GLY A 22 -1.16 9.77 9.30
N HIS A 23 -0.38 8.80 8.80
CA HIS A 23 1.06 8.75 9.04
C HIS A 23 1.80 9.90 8.32
N TRP A 24 1.39 10.24 7.09
CA TRP A 24 1.99 11.38 6.39
C TRP A 24 1.71 12.70 7.09
N GLU A 25 0.49 12.89 7.63
CA GLU A 25 0.15 14.09 8.39
C GLU A 25 0.98 14.20 9.67
N MET A 26 1.16 13.12 10.43
CA MET A 26 2.06 13.09 11.59
C MET A 26 3.51 13.42 11.21
N ALA A 27 3.91 13.09 9.98
CA ALA A 27 5.24 13.40 9.44
C ALA A 27 5.33 14.77 8.73
N GLY A 28 4.26 15.57 8.75
CA GLY A 28 4.24 16.94 8.23
C GLY A 28 3.68 17.12 6.81
N VAL A 29 3.16 16.06 6.18
CA VAL A 29 2.53 16.13 4.85
C VAL A 29 1.01 16.03 4.98
N ARG A 30 0.33 17.16 4.83
CA ARG A 30 -1.13 17.23 4.82
C ARG A 30 -1.68 17.01 3.42
N LEU A 31 -2.77 16.25 3.33
CA LEU A 31 -3.53 16.04 2.10
C LEU A 31 -4.82 16.87 2.11
N ASP A 32 -4.96 17.78 1.15
CA ASP A 32 -6.17 18.59 0.99
C ASP A 32 -7.31 17.83 0.29
N LYS A 33 -6.98 16.76 -0.42
CA LYS A 33 -7.93 15.85 -1.08
C LYS A 33 -7.65 14.41 -0.69
N PRO A 34 -8.68 13.58 -0.47
CA PRO A 34 -8.47 12.15 -0.25
C PRO A 34 -7.92 11.49 -1.52
N PHE A 35 -7.32 10.33 -1.38
CA PHE A 35 -6.92 9.53 -2.54
C PHE A 35 -8.14 9.22 -3.43
N PRO A 36 -7.99 9.29 -4.76
CA PRO A 36 -9.10 9.05 -5.68
C PRO A 36 -9.60 7.60 -5.61
N THR A 37 -10.92 7.43 -5.73
CA THR A 37 -11.58 6.13 -5.86
C THR A 37 -12.35 6.05 -7.17
N TYR A 38 -12.54 4.86 -7.69
CA TYR A 38 -13.10 4.63 -9.02
C TYR A 38 -14.30 3.66 -8.98
N PRO A 39 -15.47 4.10 -8.48
CA PRO A 39 -16.64 3.24 -8.33
C PRO A 39 -17.21 2.72 -9.67
N ASN A 40 -16.82 3.31 -10.80
CA ASN A 40 -17.24 2.90 -12.14
C ASN A 40 -16.05 2.39 -12.99
N GLY A 41 -14.92 2.06 -12.36
CA GLY A 41 -13.67 1.76 -13.07
C GLY A 41 -12.89 3.01 -13.45
N PHE A 42 -11.66 2.82 -13.91
CA PHE A 42 -10.77 3.91 -14.31
C PHE A 42 -11.23 4.55 -15.62
N PRO A 43 -10.99 5.87 -15.82
CA PRO A 43 -11.27 6.55 -17.07
C PRO A 43 -10.56 5.90 -18.26
N LYS A 44 -11.18 6.03 -19.42
CA LYS A 44 -10.67 5.39 -20.64
C LYS A 44 -9.25 5.83 -21.00
N ASP A 45 -8.92 7.09 -20.81
CA ASP A 45 -7.59 7.64 -21.10
C ASP A 45 -6.49 7.04 -20.20
N VAL A 46 -6.80 6.73 -18.93
CA VAL A 46 -5.91 6.03 -18.01
C VAL A 46 -5.66 4.59 -18.50
N ILE A 47 -6.73 3.89 -18.88
CA ILE A 47 -6.61 2.52 -19.40
C ILE A 47 -5.86 2.50 -20.73
N ASP A 48 -6.15 3.42 -21.65
CA ASP A 48 -5.45 3.51 -22.94
C ASP A 48 -3.93 3.75 -22.76
N GLN A 49 -3.55 4.63 -21.83
CA GLN A 49 -2.14 4.85 -21.48
C GLN A 49 -1.49 3.59 -20.88
N PHE A 50 -2.22 2.89 -20.02
CA PHE A 50 -1.71 1.67 -19.41
C PHE A 50 -1.54 0.55 -20.46
N GLU A 51 -2.54 0.32 -21.31
CA GLU A 51 -2.46 -0.64 -22.42
C GLU A 51 -1.29 -0.34 -23.37
N ALA A 52 -1.09 0.93 -23.71
CA ALA A 52 0.04 1.35 -24.52
C ALA A 52 1.39 1.07 -23.83
N ALA A 53 1.48 1.30 -22.52
CA ALA A 53 2.70 1.09 -21.76
C ALA A 53 3.07 -0.40 -21.61
N ILE A 54 2.07 -1.27 -21.48
CA ILE A 54 2.30 -2.72 -21.32
C ILE A 54 2.28 -3.47 -22.66
N GLY A 55 1.86 -2.82 -23.75
CA GLY A 55 1.84 -3.38 -25.12
C GLY A 55 0.74 -4.41 -25.36
N THR A 56 -0.31 -4.43 -24.54
CA THR A 56 -1.44 -5.37 -24.68
C THR A 56 -2.73 -4.78 -24.13
N LYS A 57 -3.88 -5.38 -24.48
CA LYS A 57 -5.17 -5.05 -23.92
C LYS A 57 -5.31 -5.56 -22.49
N VAL A 58 -6.30 -5.01 -21.77
CA VAL A 58 -6.68 -5.48 -20.43
C VAL A 58 -8.10 -6.00 -20.40
N LEU A 59 -8.41 -6.83 -19.40
CA LEU A 59 -9.76 -7.29 -19.08
C LEU A 59 -10.27 -6.57 -17.82
N GLY A 60 -11.57 -6.45 -17.68
CA GLY A 60 -12.20 -5.92 -16.47
C GLY A 60 -12.34 -4.40 -16.45
N ASN A 61 -11.62 -3.72 -15.57
CA ASN A 61 -11.73 -2.28 -15.28
C ASN A 61 -13.05 -1.91 -14.58
N TYR A 62 -13.42 -2.66 -13.54
CA TYR A 62 -14.57 -2.36 -12.69
C TYR A 62 -14.29 -2.76 -11.23
N PRO A 63 -15.09 -2.26 -10.26
CA PRO A 63 -14.97 -2.67 -8.86
C PRO A 63 -15.40 -4.13 -8.67
N ALA A 64 -14.52 -4.93 -8.07
CA ALA A 64 -14.83 -6.33 -7.76
C ALA A 64 -14.03 -6.83 -6.56
N SER A 65 -14.54 -7.89 -5.91
CA SER A 65 -13.69 -8.68 -5.03
C SER A 65 -12.75 -9.53 -5.87
N GLY A 66 -11.54 -9.76 -5.37
CA GLY A 66 -10.56 -10.46 -6.18
C GLY A 66 -10.86 -11.95 -6.40
N THR A 67 -11.71 -12.60 -5.60
CA THR A 67 -12.17 -13.97 -5.86
C THR A 67 -13.21 -13.97 -6.97
N VAL A 68 -14.16 -13.06 -6.93
CA VAL A 68 -15.22 -12.95 -7.95
C VAL A 68 -14.62 -12.65 -9.32
N ILE A 69 -13.73 -11.67 -9.43
CA ILE A 69 -13.19 -11.29 -10.73
C ILE A 69 -12.29 -12.36 -11.35
N LEU A 70 -11.63 -13.18 -10.53
CA LEU A 70 -10.86 -14.30 -11.04
C LEU A 70 -11.79 -15.38 -11.62
N ASP A 71 -12.92 -15.66 -10.98
CA ASP A 71 -13.92 -16.60 -11.48
C ASP A 71 -14.63 -16.10 -12.74
N GLU A 72 -14.77 -14.76 -12.90
CA GLU A 72 -15.40 -14.16 -14.07
C GLU A 72 -14.45 -14.10 -15.28
N LEU A 73 -13.20 -13.70 -15.07
CA LEU A 73 -12.27 -13.33 -16.14
C LEU A 73 -11.03 -14.23 -16.24
N GLY A 74 -10.79 -15.12 -15.28
CA GLY A 74 -9.57 -15.92 -15.24
C GLY A 74 -9.38 -16.81 -16.46
N GLU A 75 -10.43 -17.49 -16.93
CA GLU A 75 -10.35 -18.31 -18.14
C GLU A 75 -10.12 -17.48 -19.41
N GLU A 76 -10.74 -16.29 -19.49
CA GLU A 76 -10.51 -15.37 -20.60
C GLU A 76 -9.07 -14.82 -20.56
N HIS A 77 -8.55 -14.49 -19.39
CA HIS A 77 -7.15 -14.13 -19.20
C HIS A 77 -6.21 -15.24 -19.70
N MET A 78 -6.45 -16.49 -19.32
CA MET A 78 -5.63 -17.62 -19.77
C MET A 78 -5.65 -17.78 -21.30
N ARG A 79 -6.80 -17.55 -21.94
CA ARG A 79 -6.98 -17.64 -23.38
C ARG A 79 -6.36 -16.48 -24.16
N THR A 80 -6.58 -15.24 -23.69
CA THR A 80 -6.18 -14.02 -24.39
C THR A 80 -4.80 -13.52 -23.99
N ARG A 81 -4.33 -13.91 -22.81
CA ARG A 81 -3.15 -13.37 -22.12
C ARG A 81 -3.30 -11.90 -21.73
N TYR A 82 -4.50 -11.32 -21.73
CA TYR A 82 -4.74 -9.94 -21.31
C TYR A 82 -4.79 -9.86 -19.79
N PRO A 83 -3.98 -9.00 -19.13
CA PRO A 83 -4.03 -8.82 -17.68
C PRO A 83 -5.43 -8.38 -17.23
N ILE A 84 -5.84 -8.82 -16.04
CA ILE A 84 -7.10 -8.40 -15.43
C ILE A 84 -6.85 -7.16 -14.58
N VAL A 85 -7.49 -6.04 -14.93
CA VAL A 85 -7.47 -4.78 -14.15
C VAL A 85 -8.78 -4.64 -13.40
N TYR A 86 -8.71 -4.30 -12.11
CA TYR A 86 -9.88 -4.05 -11.30
C TYR A 86 -9.56 -3.12 -10.11
N THR A 87 -10.59 -2.62 -9.47
CA THR A 87 -10.50 -1.78 -8.28
C THR A 87 -11.36 -2.31 -7.14
N SER A 88 -11.53 -1.55 -6.08
CA SER A 88 -12.42 -1.81 -4.96
C SER A 88 -12.95 -0.49 -4.39
N ALA A 89 -13.57 -0.52 -3.20
CA ALA A 89 -13.96 0.71 -2.51
C ALA A 89 -12.76 1.55 -2.04
N ASP A 90 -11.59 0.91 -1.92
CA ASP A 90 -10.34 1.61 -1.60
C ASP A 90 -9.73 2.29 -2.82
N SER A 91 -8.77 3.19 -2.58
CA SER A 91 -8.00 3.84 -3.64
C SER A 91 -6.89 2.92 -4.17
N VAL A 92 -7.26 1.98 -5.02
CA VAL A 92 -6.35 0.94 -5.52
C VAL A 92 -6.54 0.66 -7.02
N PHE A 93 -5.42 0.40 -7.71
CA PHE A 93 -5.36 -0.16 -9.05
C PHE A 93 -4.77 -1.57 -8.93
N GLN A 94 -5.54 -2.60 -9.22
CA GLN A 94 -5.11 -3.99 -9.04
C GLN A 94 -4.93 -4.67 -10.39
N ILE A 95 -3.84 -5.41 -10.54
CA ILE A 95 -3.52 -6.17 -11.75
C ILE A 95 -3.41 -7.65 -11.36
N ALA A 96 -4.30 -8.50 -11.87
CA ALA A 96 -4.22 -9.93 -11.66
C ALA A 96 -3.73 -10.65 -12.92
N CYS A 97 -2.76 -11.55 -12.72
CA CYS A 97 -2.21 -12.41 -13.77
C CYS A 97 -2.01 -13.83 -13.25
N HIS A 98 -2.27 -14.82 -14.10
CA HIS A 98 -1.96 -16.21 -13.82
C HIS A 98 -0.46 -16.48 -13.95
N GLU A 99 0.13 -17.20 -12.99
CA GLU A 99 1.58 -17.44 -12.93
C GLU A 99 2.12 -18.27 -14.09
N ASP A 100 1.29 -19.10 -14.74
CA ASP A 100 1.67 -19.82 -15.96
C ASP A 100 1.69 -18.89 -17.21
N ILE A 101 1.13 -17.70 -17.14
CA ILE A 101 1.05 -16.74 -18.26
C ILE A 101 2.10 -15.65 -18.13
N TYR A 102 2.25 -15.10 -16.92
CA TYR A 102 3.18 -14.04 -16.59
C TYR A 102 4.00 -14.41 -15.35
N THR A 103 5.29 -14.19 -15.42
CA THR A 103 6.15 -14.29 -14.23
C THR A 103 5.84 -13.14 -13.26
N ASP A 104 6.17 -13.32 -11.99
CA ASP A 104 6.01 -12.26 -10.98
C ASP A 104 6.70 -10.96 -11.42
N GLU A 105 7.91 -11.05 -11.98
CA GLU A 105 8.64 -9.86 -12.42
C GLU A 105 7.98 -9.14 -13.60
N GLN A 106 7.36 -9.86 -14.50
CA GLN A 106 6.56 -9.27 -15.59
C GLN A 106 5.32 -8.55 -15.03
N LEU A 107 4.64 -9.16 -14.06
CA LEU A 107 3.50 -8.52 -13.37
C LEU A 107 3.96 -7.29 -12.58
N TYR A 108 5.09 -7.37 -11.90
CA TYR A 108 5.65 -6.23 -11.14
C TYR A 108 6.07 -5.09 -12.08
N ASP A 109 6.58 -5.40 -13.27
CA ASP A 109 6.88 -4.38 -14.29
C ASP A 109 5.60 -3.65 -14.77
N MET A 110 4.51 -4.38 -15.00
CA MET A 110 3.21 -3.77 -15.29
C MET A 110 2.75 -2.86 -14.14
N CYS A 111 2.93 -3.27 -12.89
CA CYS A 111 2.59 -2.45 -11.73
C CYS A 111 3.46 -1.20 -11.63
N ARG A 112 4.75 -1.27 -11.90
CA ARG A 112 5.63 -0.08 -11.96
C ARG A 112 5.19 0.89 -13.06
N LYS A 113 4.83 0.41 -14.24
CA LYS A 113 4.28 1.22 -15.35
C LYS A 113 2.96 1.89 -14.94
N ALA A 114 2.03 1.13 -14.35
CA ALA A 114 0.79 1.67 -13.81
C ALA A 114 1.06 2.75 -12.75
N ARG A 115 1.99 2.52 -11.80
CA ARG A 115 2.37 3.49 -10.78
C ARG A 115 2.91 4.79 -11.38
N ALA A 116 3.65 4.71 -12.48
CA ALA A 116 4.19 5.89 -13.17
C ALA A 116 3.08 6.72 -13.88
N ILE A 117 2.04 6.07 -14.38
CA ILE A 117 0.88 6.72 -15.03
C ILE A 117 -0.06 7.32 -13.99
N LEU A 118 -0.33 6.60 -12.89
CA LEU A 118 -1.31 6.97 -11.87
C LEU A 118 -0.74 8.02 -10.90
N GLN A 119 -0.59 9.25 -11.40
CA GLN A 119 -0.08 10.42 -10.69
C GLN A 119 -1.10 11.57 -10.72
N GLY A 120 -0.86 12.64 -9.96
CA GLY A 120 -1.73 13.82 -9.92
C GLY A 120 -3.16 13.47 -9.47
N ASP A 121 -4.16 13.83 -10.27
CA ASP A 121 -5.57 13.55 -9.98
C ASP A 121 -5.92 12.05 -10.00
N HIS A 122 -5.06 11.22 -10.61
CA HIS A 122 -5.20 9.76 -10.64
C HIS A 122 -4.26 9.04 -9.68
N ALA A 123 -3.66 9.74 -8.72
CA ALA A 123 -2.72 9.18 -7.76
C ALA A 123 -3.42 8.28 -6.75
N VAL A 124 -3.80 7.06 -7.15
CA VAL A 124 -4.33 6.05 -6.21
C VAL A 124 -3.28 5.70 -5.15
N GLY A 125 -3.74 5.40 -3.95
CA GLY A 125 -2.86 5.08 -2.83
C GLY A 125 -1.96 3.88 -3.10
N ARG A 126 -2.45 2.86 -3.81
CA ARG A 126 -1.68 1.65 -4.12
C ARG A 126 -1.97 1.11 -5.52
N VAL A 127 -0.91 0.66 -6.20
CA VAL A 127 -1.01 -0.29 -7.32
C VAL A 127 -0.64 -1.67 -6.75
N ILE A 128 -1.43 -2.69 -7.03
CA ILE A 128 -1.28 -4.00 -6.38
C ILE A 128 -1.13 -5.10 -7.42
N ALA A 129 -0.01 -5.82 -7.36
CA ALA A 129 0.17 -7.08 -8.06
C ALA A 129 -0.61 -8.19 -7.36
N ARG A 130 -1.44 -8.91 -8.10
CA ARG A 130 -2.30 -10.01 -7.63
C ARG A 130 -2.06 -11.28 -8.45
N PRO A 131 -0.93 -11.95 -8.31
CA PRO A 131 -0.71 -13.21 -8.98
C PRO A 131 -1.67 -14.27 -8.46
N PHE A 132 -2.06 -15.18 -9.36
CA PHE A 132 -2.94 -16.28 -9.04
C PHE A 132 -2.57 -17.53 -9.85
N THR A 133 -3.09 -18.68 -9.43
CA THR A 133 -2.92 -19.97 -10.08
C THR A 133 -4.24 -20.73 -10.07
N GLY A 134 -4.29 -21.86 -10.74
CA GLY A 134 -5.44 -22.77 -10.75
C GLY A 134 -5.87 -23.17 -12.17
N PRO A 135 -6.52 -24.33 -12.32
CA PRO A 135 -6.82 -24.92 -13.64
C PRO A 135 -8.01 -24.27 -14.36
N GLY A 136 -8.82 -23.44 -13.67
CA GLY A 136 -10.04 -22.86 -14.26
C GLY A 136 -11.00 -22.31 -13.23
N LYS A 137 -12.14 -21.86 -13.70
CA LYS A 137 -13.22 -21.26 -12.89
C LYS A 137 -13.59 -22.11 -11.68
N GLY A 138 -13.77 -21.48 -10.52
CA GLY A 138 -14.05 -22.12 -9.24
C GLY A 138 -12.81 -22.73 -8.55
N HIS A 139 -11.65 -22.74 -9.22
CA HIS A 139 -10.40 -23.30 -8.69
C HIS A 139 -9.23 -22.32 -8.74
N PHE A 140 -9.48 -21.06 -9.10
CA PHE A 140 -8.44 -20.02 -9.05
C PHE A 140 -8.14 -19.64 -7.60
N VAL A 141 -6.85 -19.62 -7.27
CA VAL A 141 -6.33 -19.29 -5.94
C VAL A 141 -5.26 -18.21 -6.06
N ARG A 142 -5.35 -17.16 -5.24
CA ARG A 142 -4.30 -16.16 -5.12
C ARG A 142 -3.05 -16.75 -4.50
N THR A 143 -1.91 -16.38 -5.04
CA THR A 143 -0.61 -16.81 -4.50
C THR A 143 -0.08 -15.79 -3.47
N PRO A 144 0.91 -16.16 -2.66
CA PRO A 144 1.52 -15.25 -1.69
C PRO A 144 2.42 -14.18 -2.31
N HIS A 145 2.68 -14.20 -3.62
CA HIS A 145 3.57 -13.28 -4.34
C HIS A 145 2.92 -11.92 -4.63
N ARG A 146 1.87 -11.58 -3.86
CA ARG A 146 1.30 -10.23 -3.86
C ARG A 146 2.38 -9.20 -3.56
N ARG A 147 2.35 -8.09 -4.31
CA ARG A 147 3.21 -6.94 -4.04
C ARG A 147 2.44 -5.65 -4.21
N ASP A 148 2.59 -4.74 -3.26
CA ASP A 148 1.99 -3.42 -3.29
C ASP A 148 3.04 -2.38 -3.74
N PHE A 149 2.64 -1.52 -4.68
CA PHE A 149 3.41 -0.39 -5.18
C PHE A 149 2.68 0.87 -4.71
N SER A 150 2.99 1.29 -3.51
CA SER A 150 2.34 2.43 -2.87
C SER A 150 2.76 3.75 -3.50
N LEU A 151 1.93 4.77 -3.34
CA LEU A 151 2.31 6.15 -3.65
C LEU A 151 3.31 6.62 -2.58
N PRO A 152 4.47 7.18 -2.97
CA PRO A 152 5.35 7.84 -1.99
C PRO A 152 4.71 9.13 -1.49
N PRO A 153 5.14 9.65 -0.32
CA PRO A 153 4.68 10.94 0.19
C PRO A 153 4.73 12.04 -0.88
N THR A 154 3.65 12.82 -0.99
CA THR A 154 3.50 13.86 -2.01
C THR A 154 4.29 15.13 -1.70
N GLY A 155 4.91 15.17 -0.53
CA GLY A 155 5.76 16.26 -0.06
C GLY A 155 6.89 15.75 0.84
N LYS A 156 7.79 16.66 1.18
CA LYS A 156 8.91 16.37 2.07
C LYS A 156 8.41 16.19 3.50
N THR A 157 8.76 15.07 4.11
CA THR A 157 8.38 14.70 5.47
C THR A 157 9.49 15.07 6.46
N ILE A 158 9.18 15.04 7.77
CA ILE A 158 10.21 15.17 8.81
C ILE A 158 11.30 14.08 8.67
N LEU A 159 10.95 12.89 8.17
CA LEU A 159 11.92 11.82 7.93
C LEU A 159 12.95 12.22 6.88
N ASN A 160 12.50 12.87 5.78
CA ASN A 160 13.39 13.39 4.75
C ASN A 160 14.28 14.52 5.30
N GLU A 161 13.69 15.44 6.08
CA GLU A 161 14.44 16.55 6.69
C GLU A 161 15.55 16.04 7.61
N LEU A 162 15.26 15.03 8.43
CA LEU A 162 16.24 14.42 9.31
C LEU A 162 17.37 13.77 8.50
N GLN A 163 17.02 12.97 7.49
CA GLN A 163 18.00 12.26 6.64
C GLN A 163 18.89 13.24 5.88
N ASP A 164 18.32 14.31 5.32
CA ASP A 164 19.07 15.35 4.60
C ASP A 164 20.06 16.11 5.51
N ASN A 165 19.79 16.14 6.81
CA ASN A 165 20.68 16.71 7.82
C ASN A 165 21.61 15.68 8.48
N GLY A 166 21.72 14.47 7.91
CA GLY A 166 22.61 13.42 8.41
C GLY A 166 22.15 12.78 9.72
N ILE A 167 20.88 12.98 10.09
CA ILE A 167 20.29 12.38 11.29
C ILE A 167 19.70 11.03 10.91
N PHE A 168 20.01 10.00 11.68
CA PHE A 168 19.57 8.64 11.43
C PHE A 168 18.05 8.49 11.59
N THR A 169 17.43 7.74 10.67
CA THR A 169 15.99 7.47 10.69
C THR A 169 15.75 5.99 10.55
N MET A 170 14.87 5.45 11.37
CA MET A 170 14.50 4.03 11.37
C MET A 170 12.99 3.85 11.37
N GLY A 171 12.51 2.94 10.51
CA GLY A 171 11.13 2.48 10.49
C GLY A 171 10.98 1.10 11.12
N ILE A 172 9.96 0.88 11.97
CA ILE A 172 9.63 -0.45 12.50
C ILE A 172 8.16 -0.76 12.20
N GLY A 173 7.89 -1.98 11.78
CA GLY A 173 6.58 -2.42 11.32
C GLY A 173 6.28 -1.96 9.90
N LYS A 174 5.12 -1.37 9.64
CA LYS A 174 4.68 -0.93 8.31
C LYS A 174 5.25 0.42 7.85
N ILE A 175 6.11 1.05 8.61
CA ILE A 175 6.58 2.42 8.33
C ILE A 175 7.27 2.51 6.97
N GLU A 176 8.13 1.54 6.66
CA GLU A 176 8.79 1.47 5.36
C GLU A 176 7.79 1.48 4.19
N ASP A 177 6.75 0.65 4.28
CA ASP A 177 5.71 0.54 3.24
C ASP A 177 4.90 1.83 3.12
N ILE A 178 4.53 2.44 4.25
CA ILE A 178 3.72 3.67 4.32
C ILE A 178 4.46 4.86 3.69
N PHE A 179 5.77 4.94 3.90
CA PHE A 179 6.60 6.02 3.37
C PHE A 179 7.39 5.64 2.10
N CYS A 180 7.23 4.40 1.60
CA CYS A 180 7.97 3.88 0.43
C CYS A 180 9.48 4.08 0.57
N MET A 181 10.04 3.83 1.75
CA MET A 181 11.44 4.10 2.13
C MET A 181 11.86 5.57 2.09
N SER A 182 10.97 6.48 1.73
CA SER A 182 11.32 7.91 1.64
C SER A 182 11.69 8.49 3.01
N GLY A 183 12.93 8.92 3.16
CA GLY A 183 13.45 9.46 4.41
C GLY A 183 13.75 8.41 5.49
N ILE A 184 13.82 7.12 5.15
CA ILE A 184 14.11 6.00 6.06
C ILE A 184 15.47 5.41 5.70
N ALA A 185 16.40 5.43 6.65
CA ALA A 185 17.74 4.90 6.45
C ALA A 185 17.82 3.39 6.74
N GLU A 186 17.05 2.91 7.71
CA GLU A 186 17.02 1.49 8.09
C GLU A 186 15.59 1.08 8.47
N SER A 187 15.20 -0.16 8.20
CA SER A 187 13.86 -0.68 8.47
C SER A 187 13.92 -2.07 9.09
N ASP A 188 12.94 -2.36 10.00
CA ASP A 188 12.69 -3.69 10.53
C ASP A 188 11.19 -4.03 10.36
N HIS A 189 10.92 -5.05 9.54
CA HIS A 189 9.57 -5.52 9.20
C HIS A 189 8.92 -6.39 10.28
N ALA A 190 9.08 -6.04 11.55
CA ALA A 190 8.40 -6.74 12.64
C ALA A 190 6.87 -6.71 12.45
N ALA A 191 6.20 -7.82 12.71
CA ALA A 191 4.76 -7.98 12.51
C ALA A 191 4.02 -8.18 13.84
N GLY A 192 2.98 -7.35 14.08
CA GLY A 192 2.22 -7.31 15.32
C GLY A 192 2.92 -6.53 16.45
N ASN A 193 2.12 -6.06 17.41
CA ASN A 193 2.63 -5.20 18.47
C ASN A 193 3.78 -5.83 19.29
N PRO A 194 3.71 -7.10 19.71
CA PRO A 194 4.80 -7.67 20.51
C PRO A 194 6.15 -7.65 19.78
N ALA A 195 6.18 -8.09 18.51
CA ALA A 195 7.41 -8.11 17.73
C ALA A 195 7.93 -6.70 17.43
N CYS A 196 7.03 -5.72 17.18
CA CYS A 196 7.42 -4.32 16.99
C CYS A 196 8.04 -3.73 18.27
N VAL A 197 7.49 -4.04 19.44
CA VAL A 197 8.05 -3.60 20.73
C VAL A 197 9.41 -4.25 20.99
N ASP A 198 9.55 -5.56 20.76
CA ASP A 198 10.83 -6.26 20.91
C ASP A 198 11.90 -5.68 19.98
N SER A 199 11.55 -5.43 18.72
CA SER A 199 12.42 -4.76 17.76
C SER A 199 12.81 -3.35 18.23
N MET A 200 11.84 -2.54 18.65
CA MET A 200 12.08 -1.21 19.19
C MET A 200 13.08 -1.26 20.36
N VAL A 201 12.85 -2.10 21.35
CA VAL A 201 13.72 -2.25 22.53
C VAL A 201 15.13 -2.68 22.10
N LYS A 202 15.24 -3.66 21.21
CA LYS A 202 16.52 -4.12 20.67
C LYS A 202 17.31 -2.96 20.04
N HIS A 203 16.63 -2.14 19.21
CA HIS A 203 17.30 -1.03 18.53
C HIS A 203 17.59 0.16 19.44
N MET A 204 16.81 0.36 20.51
CA MET A 204 17.10 1.38 21.54
C MET A 204 18.42 1.15 22.29
N HIS A 205 18.95 -0.06 22.30
CA HIS A 205 20.27 -0.37 22.87
C HIS A 205 21.44 -0.02 21.93
N ARG A 206 21.18 0.39 20.70
CA ARG A 206 22.20 0.86 19.77
C ARG A 206 22.56 2.32 20.09
N ASP A 207 23.83 2.65 19.95
CA ASP A 207 24.27 4.05 20.03
C ASP A 207 23.94 4.75 18.71
N PHE A 208 22.86 5.54 18.69
CA PHE A 208 22.49 6.37 17.55
C PHE A 208 21.83 7.69 18.00
N ASN A 209 22.04 8.73 17.23
CA ASN A 209 21.30 9.98 17.35
C ASN A 209 20.32 10.08 16.17
N GLY A 210 19.02 9.95 16.42
CA GLY A 210 18.03 9.88 15.35
C GLY A 210 16.61 9.71 15.80
N LEU A 211 15.75 9.40 14.83
CA LEU A 211 14.32 9.13 15.03
C LEU A 211 14.02 7.67 14.70
N MET A 212 13.37 6.98 15.62
CA MET A 212 12.75 5.67 15.40
C MET A 212 11.23 5.85 15.33
N PHE A 213 10.65 5.54 14.16
CA PHE A 213 9.21 5.59 13.95
C PHE A 213 8.66 4.17 13.98
N VAL A 214 7.76 3.89 14.91
CA VAL A 214 7.23 2.54 15.17
C VAL A 214 5.74 2.50 14.91
N ASN A 215 5.27 1.56 14.11
CA ASN A 215 3.84 1.33 13.88
C ASN A 215 3.35 0.13 14.69
N LEU A 216 2.55 0.38 15.73
CA LEU A 216 1.89 -0.65 16.54
C LEU A 216 0.50 -0.95 15.96
N VAL A 217 0.46 -1.75 14.92
CA VAL A 217 -0.70 -1.96 14.04
C VAL A 217 -1.89 -2.62 14.71
N ASP A 218 -1.69 -3.39 15.81
CA ASP A 218 -2.77 -4.15 16.44
C ASP A 218 -3.80 -3.23 17.12
N PHE A 219 -3.39 -2.02 17.56
CA PHE A 219 -4.32 -1.04 18.09
C PHE A 219 -5.41 -0.64 17.09
N ASP A 220 -5.09 -0.64 15.78
CA ASP A 220 -6.06 -0.44 14.72
C ASP A 220 -6.67 -1.77 14.26
N SER A 221 -5.86 -2.70 13.78
CA SER A 221 -6.32 -3.88 13.04
C SER A 221 -7.02 -4.93 13.90
N VAL A 222 -6.64 -5.06 15.16
CA VAL A 222 -7.21 -6.05 16.09
C VAL A 222 -8.28 -5.43 16.97
N TYR A 223 -8.06 -4.25 17.51
CA TYR A 223 -8.94 -3.61 18.50
C TYR A 223 -9.79 -2.48 17.93
N GLY A 224 -9.21 -1.53 17.21
CA GLY A 224 -9.87 -0.32 16.72
C GLY A 224 -11.03 -0.62 15.79
N HIS A 225 -10.86 -1.47 14.79
CA HIS A 225 -11.92 -1.88 13.88
C HIS A 225 -13.09 -2.61 14.57
N ARG A 226 -12.85 -3.21 15.72
CA ARG A 226 -13.88 -3.90 16.54
C ARG A 226 -14.44 -3.01 17.63
N ARG A 227 -13.94 -1.79 17.78
CA ARG A 227 -14.24 -0.87 18.88
C ARG A 227 -14.03 -1.52 20.26
N ASP A 228 -13.04 -2.38 20.36
CA ASP A 228 -12.63 -3.07 21.57
C ASP A 228 -11.71 -2.15 22.37
N VAL A 229 -12.29 -1.46 23.36
CA VAL A 229 -11.56 -0.49 24.20
C VAL A 229 -10.81 -1.19 25.33
N GLN A 230 -11.14 -2.44 25.64
CA GLN A 230 -10.57 -3.19 26.76
C GLN A 230 -9.39 -4.10 26.35
N GLY A 231 -9.36 -4.55 25.10
CA GLY A 231 -8.25 -5.31 24.53
C GLY A 231 -7.09 -4.43 24.21
#